data_b6236ec846fdb024b9df258e474757b2
#
_entry.id   b6236ec846fdb024b9df258e474757b2
#
_cell.length_a   1.000
_cell.length_b   1.000
_cell.length_c   1.000
_cell.angle_alpha   90.00
_cell.angle_beta   90.00
_cell.angle_gamma   90.00
#
_symmetry.space_group_name_H-M   'P 1'
#
loop_
_entity.id
_entity.type
_entity.pdbx_description
1 polymer ?
#
loop_
_entity_poly.entity_id
_entity_poly.type
_entity_poly.pdbx_seq_one_letter_code
_entity_poly.pdbx_strand_id
1 'polypeptide(L)'
;RLRLDEEARDIEDKISRVDRQAVALVTKGAVRAEDLQCLLNEHRPDILHFSGHGAEDAAIDFVSNGSRSAPVFADAFSQVLSASPAPIRVVVLNACYSDSLAKTLLPRIPVLIGMRTQIGDPAALAFSCGFYGALASRLPVQKAFEQGCAEIAVRNLNEAETPVLHHQDGIDPAGMLFSRKDGTREQATASSNQSKTVTAPSETQASFEASLLERILI
;
A
#
# COMPACT_ATOMS: atom_id res chain seq x y z
N ARG A 1 16.55 0.45 -16.48
CA ARG A 1 16.37 -0.60 -15.45
C ARG A 1 15.81 0.07 -14.24
N LEU A 2 14.58 -0.26 -13.86
CA LEU A 2 13.92 0.27 -12.69
C LEU A 2 14.77 0.00 -11.43
N ARG A 3 14.88 1.00 -10.54
CA ARG A 3 15.63 0.92 -9.30
C ARG A 3 14.73 0.46 -8.15
N LEU A 4 14.00 -0.62 -8.34
CA LEU A 4 13.03 -1.13 -7.35
C LEU A 4 13.65 -1.40 -5.98
N ASP A 5 14.88 -1.91 -5.96
CA ASP A 5 15.61 -2.17 -4.70
C ASP A 5 16.00 -0.86 -3.97
N GLU A 6 16.27 0.22 -4.71
CA GLU A 6 16.50 1.56 -4.13
C GLU A 6 15.21 2.12 -3.56
N GLU A 7 14.11 2.03 -4.30
CA GLU A 7 12.81 2.52 -3.86
C GLU A 7 12.39 1.89 -2.54
N ALA A 8 12.42 0.56 -2.45
CA ALA A 8 12.07 -0.17 -1.25
C ALA A 8 12.94 0.25 -0.04
N ARG A 9 14.26 0.37 -0.26
CA ARG A 9 15.21 0.79 0.78
C ARG A 9 14.97 2.23 1.24
N ASP A 10 14.75 3.15 0.32
CA ASP A 10 14.54 4.56 0.64
C ASP A 10 13.21 4.77 1.37
N ILE A 11 12.16 4.01 1.02
CA ILE A 11 10.90 4.00 1.75
C ILE A 11 11.12 3.47 3.18
N GLU A 12 11.82 2.34 3.33
CA GLU A 12 12.13 1.76 4.64
C GLU A 12 12.93 2.73 5.52
N ASP A 13 13.94 3.36 4.96
CA ASP A 13 14.73 4.39 5.65
C ASP A 13 13.88 5.58 6.08
N LYS A 14 12.98 6.05 5.22
CA LYS A 14 12.07 7.16 5.52
C LYS A 14 11.13 6.81 6.67
N ILE A 15 10.47 5.65 6.61
CA ILE A 15 9.58 5.15 7.66
C ILE A 15 10.36 5.01 8.98
N SER A 16 11.56 4.40 8.92
CA SER A 16 12.39 4.13 10.10
C SER A 16 12.86 5.38 10.83
N ARG A 17 13.06 6.50 10.12
CA ARG A 17 13.45 7.78 10.69
C ARG A 17 12.31 8.49 11.42
N VAL A 18 11.07 8.19 11.06
CA VAL A 18 9.89 8.82 11.66
C VAL A 18 9.39 7.96 12.83
N ASP A 19 8.89 6.78 12.54
CA ASP A 19 8.41 5.81 13.52
C ASP A 19 8.46 4.40 12.92
N ARG A 20 9.43 3.60 13.35
CA ARG A 20 9.60 2.21 12.91
C ARG A 20 8.40 1.31 13.18
N GLN A 21 7.57 1.70 14.14
CA GLN A 21 6.40 0.92 14.56
C GLN A 21 5.11 1.42 13.92
N ALA A 22 5.14 2.53 13.20
CA ALA A 22 3.94 3.09 12.58
C ALA A 22 3.43 2.21 11.42
N VAL A 23 4.35 1.60 10.66
CA VAL A 23 4.05 0.87 9.43
C VAL A 23 4.92 -0.38 9.33
N ALA A 24 4.31 -1.51 9.03
CA ALA A 24 5.03 -2.74 8.68
C ALA A 24 5.22 -2.82 7.17
N LEU A 25 6.45 -2.67 6.71
CA LEU A 25 6.80 -2.76 5.31
C LEU A 25 7.16 -4.21 4.94
N VAL A 26 6.53 -4.74 3.89
CA VAL A 26 6.88 -6.04 3.29
C VAL A 26 7.23 -5.79 1.83
N THR A 27 8.48 -6.06 1.47
CA THR A 27 8.97 -5.88 0.10
C THR A 27 9.10 -7.23 -0.60
N LYS A 28 8.59 -7.31 -1.82
CA LYS A 28 8.69 -8.49 -2.70
C LYS A 28 9.18 -8.05 -4.07
N GLY A 29 10.40 -8.42 -4.41
CA GLY A 29 10.96 -8.15 -5.73
C GLY A 29 10.57 -9.20 -6.77
N ALA A 30 10.49 -8.81 -8.04
CA ALA A 30 10.26 -9.71 -9.17
C ALA A 30 9.03 -10.63 -9.01
N VAL A 31 7.91 -10.06 -8.55
CA VAL A 31 6.65 -10.79 -8.33
C VAL A 31 6.09 -11.26 -9.65
N ARG A 32 5.66 -12.52 -9.72
CA ARG A 32 4.90 -13.07 -10.84
C ARG A 32 3.41 -12.89 -10.59
N ALA A 33 2.62 -12.75 -11.66
CA ALA A 33 1.17 -12.60 -11.55
C ALA A 33 0.50 -13.75 -10.76
N GLU A 34 1.00 -14.98 -10.95
CA GLU A 34 0.52 -16.18 -10.28
C GLU A 34 0.80 -16.22 -8.76
N ASP A 35 1.83 -15.48 -8.30
CA ASP A 35 2.19 -15.43 -6.88
C ASP A 35 1.37 -14.38 -6.10
N LEU A 36 0.72 -13.44 -6.78
CA LEU A 36 0.06 -12.30 -6.16
C LEU A 36 -1.02 -12.72 -5.15
N GLN A 37 -1.86 -13.69 -5.51
CA GLN A 37 -2.92 -14.18 -4.61
C GLN A 37 -2.33 -14.81 -3.33
N CYS A 38 -1.22 -15.55 -3.46
CA CYS A 38 -0.54 -16.15 -2.32
C CYS A 38 0.02 -15.06 -1.38
N LEU A 39 0.64 -14.03 -1.95
CA LEU A 39 1.19 -12.90 -1.20
C LEU A 39 0.09 -12.10 -0.47
N LEU A 40 -1.04 -11.85 -1.12
CA LEU A 40 -2.18 -11.19 -0.49
C LEU A 40 -2.76 -12.01 0.67
N ASN A 41 -2.83 -13.34 0.52
CA ASN A 41 -3.29 -14.24 1.57
C ASN A 41 -2.34 -14.26 2.77
N GLU A 42 -1.04 -14.27 2.51
CA GLU A 42 0.01 -14.31 3.55
C GLU A 42 0.09 -12.99 4.31
N HIS A 43 0.16 -11.87 3.56
CA HIS A 43 0.51 -10.58 4.15
C HIS A 43 -0.69 -9.71 4.50
N ARG A 44 -1.87 -9.91 3.86
CA ARG A 44 -3.11 -9.16 4.11
C ARG A 44 -2.86 -7.65 4.21
N PRO A 45 -2.32 -7.01 3.16
CA PRO A 45 -1.90 -5.63 3.23
C PRO A 45 -3.10 -4.68 3.33
N ASP A 46 -2.97 -3.60 4.10
CA ASP A 46 -3.88 -2.46 4.07
C ASP A 46 -3.59 -1.54 2.88
N ILE A 47 -2.31 -1.49 2.49
CA ILE A 47 -1.83 -0.74 1.33
C ILE A 47 -1.07 -1.71 0.42
N LEU A 48 -1.46 -1.78 -0.84
CA LEU A 48 -0.72 -2.46 -1.89
C LEU A 48 -0.02 -1.42 -2.76
N HIS A 49 1.30 -1.49 -2.84
CA HIS A 49 2.10 -0.67 -3.73
C HIS A 49 2.66 -1.56 -4.85
N PHE A 50 2.36 -1.21 -6.07
CA PHE A 50 2.99 -1.79 -7.24
C PHE A 50 3.98 -0.77 -7.83
N SER A 51 5.23 -1.17 -7.95
CA SER A 51 6.26 -0.40 -8.64
C SER A 51 6.79 -1.23 -9.80
N GLY A 52 6.67 -0.70 -11.03
CA GLY A 52 7.00 -1.48 -12.20
C GLY A 52 6.74 -0.74 -13.52
N HIS A 53 6.70 -1.50 -14.60
CA HIS A 53 6.30 -0.96 -15.90
C HIS A 53 4.78 -0.97 -16.05
N GLY A 54 4.26 0.12 -16.59
CA GLY A 54 2.87 0.25 -16.98
C GLY A 54 2.77 0.53 -18.48
N ALA A 55 1.63 0.20 -19.06
CA ALA A 55 1.33 0.41 -20.47
C ALA A 55 0.04 1.23 -20.63
N GLU A 56 -0.11 1.90 -21.78
CA GLU A 56 -1.27 2.76 -22.08
C GLU A 56 -2.61 2.00 -22.16
N ASP A 57 -2.56 0.68 -22.34
CA ASP A 57 -3.72 -0.21 -22.45
C ASP A 57 -4.31 -0.67 -21.08
N ALA A 58 -4.02 0.04 -20.02
CA ALA A 58 -4.44 -0.28 -18.65
C ALA A 58 -3.95 -1.66 -18.15
N ALA A 59 -2.72 -2.01 -18.52
CA ALA A 59 -2.03 -3.19 -18.01
C ALA A 59 -0.82 -2.81 -17.18
N ILE A 60 -0.45 -3.69 -16.28
CA ILE A 60 0.82 -3.64 -15.54
C ILE A 60 1.61 -4.91 -15.81
N ASP A 61 2.92 -4.73 -15.92
CA ASP A 61 3.83 -5.80 -16.29
C ASP A 61 4.36 -6.53 -15.05
N PHE A 62 4.02 -7.81 -14.94
CA PHE A 62 4.62 -8.72 -13.98
C PHE A 62 5.77 -9.50 -14.61
N VAL A 63 6.60 -10.07 -13.75
CA VAL A 63 7.66 -10.99 -14.22
C VAL A 63 7.01 -12.32 -14.65
N SER A 64 7.47 -12.86 -15.77
CA SER A 64 7.07 -14.19 -16.26
C SER A 64 8.25 -15.16 -16.18
N ASN A 65 7.95 -16.45 -16.25
CA ASN A 65 8.96 -17.51 -16.37
C ASN A 65 9.80 -17.28 -17.63
N GLY A 66 11.11 -17.05 -17.47
CA GLY A 66 12.04 -16.81 -18.57
C GLY A 66 12.35 -15.34 -18.86
N SER A 67 12.23 -14.45 -17.88
CA SER A 67 12.59 -13.02 -17.97
C SER A 67 11.79 -12.21 -19.01
N ARG A 68 10.62 -12.69 -19.40
CA ARG A 68 9.67 -11.92 -20.22
C ARG A 68 8.67 -11.20 -19.33
N SER A 69 8.19 -10.05 -19.79
CA SER A 69 7.06 -9.35 -19.18
C SER A 69 5.75 -10.13 -19.45
N ALA A 70 4.90 -10.16 -18.46
CA ALA A 70 3.56 -10.72 -18.57
C ALA A 70 2.55 -9.63 -18.16
N PRO A 71 1.87 -8.99 -19.14
CA PRO A 71 0.89 -7.96 -18.84
C PRO A 71 -0.31 -8.56 -18.12
N VAL A 72 -0.71 -7.92 -17.03
CA VAL A 72 -1.95 -8.21 -16.30
C VAL A 72 -2.91 -7.04 -16.52
N PHE A 73 -4.01 -7.32 -17.17
CA PHE A 73 -5.05 -6.32 -17.47
C PHE A 73 -5.93 -6.04 -16.26
N ALA A 74 -6.56 -4.88 -16.29
CA ALA A 74 -7.35 -4.33 -15.21
C ALA A 74 -8.39 -5.30 -14.62
N ASP A 75 -9.12 -6.03 -15.46
CA ASP A 75 -10.16 -6.96 -15.00
C ASP A 75 -9.58 -8.13 -14.19
N ALA A 76 -8.49 -8.73 -14.67
CA ALA A 76 -7.81 -9.82 -13.98
C ALA A 76 -7.21 -9.34 -12.65
N PHE A 77 -6.55 -8.18 -12.66
CA PHE A 77 -6.00 -7.58 -11.45
C PHE A 77 -7.09 -7.24 -10.43
N SER A 78 -8.22 -6.67 -10.90
CA SER A 78 -9.40 -6.38 -10.09
C SER A 78 -9.97 -7.64 -9.42
N GLN A 79 -10.03 -8.76 -10.13
CA GLN A 79 -10.51 -10.03 -9.57
C GLN A 79 -9.58 -10.53 -8.46
N VAL A 80 -8.28 -10.48 -8.68
CA VAL A 80 -7.29 -10.90 -7.67
C VAL A 80 -7.38 -10.05 -6.41
N LEU A 81 -7.48 -8.71 -6.55
CA LEU A 81 -7.63 -7.81 -5.40
C LEU A 81 -8.94 -8.04 -4.63
N SER A 82 -10.04 -8.33 -5.37
CA SER A 82 -11.35 -8.61 -4.77
C SER A 82 -11.39 -9.93 -4.00
N ALA A 83 -10.54 -10.88 -4.37
CA ALA A 83 -10.41 -12.16 -3.70
C ALA A 83 -9.46 -12.12 -2.49
N SER A 84 -8.91 -10.95 -2.15
CA SER A 84 -8.07 -10.79 -0.96
C SER A 84 -8.84 -11.11 0.31
N PRO A 85 -8.23 -11.84 1.28
CA PRO A 85 -8.91 -12.20 2.54
C PRO A 85 -9.10 -11.03 3.50
N ALA A 86 -8.45 -9.90 3.23
CA ALA A 86 -8.59 -8.66 3.99
C ALA A 86 -8.80 -7.48 3.04
N PRO A 87 -9.55 -6.45 3.45
CA PRO A 87 -9.79 -5.29 2.60
C PRO A 87 -8.50 -4.49 2.39
N ILE A 88 -8.12 -4.32 1.13
CA ILE A 88 -7.07 -3.40 0.74
C ILE A 88 -7.69 -2.00 0.70
N ARG A 89 -7.16 -1.07 1.46
CA ARG A 89 -7.72 0.28 1.61
C ARG A 89 -7.14 1.27 0.62
N VAL A 90 -5.87 1.11 0.27
CA VAL A 90 -5.18 1.95 -0.72
C VAL A 90 -4.40 1.08 -1.68
N VAL A 91 -4.47 1.39 -2.97
CA VAL A 91 -3.54 0.83 -3.98
C VAL A 91 -2.76 1.98 -4.61
N VAL A 92 -1.45 1.86 -4.60
CA VAL A 92 -0.52 2.78 -5.27
C VAL A 92 0.06 2.06 -6.48
N LEU A 93 -0.17 2.61 -7.66
CA LEU A 93 0.35 2.10 -8.93
C LEU A 93 1.45 3.04 -9.42
N ASN A 94 2.66 2.84 -8.92
CA ASN A 94 3.84 3.61 -9.31
C ASN A 94 4.42 3.07 -10.62
N ALA A 95 3.65 3.22 -11.69
CA ALA A 95 3.94 2.73 -13.03
C ALA A 95 3.40 3.73 -14.07
N CYS A 96 4.10 3.87 -15.19
CA CYS A 96 3.71 4.79 -16.25
C CYS A 96 2.28 4.52 -16.73
N TYR A 97 1.49 5.59 -16.97
CA TYR A 97 0.12 5.54 -17.50
C TYR A 97 -0.89 4.71 -16.67
N SER A 98 -0.59 4.43 -15.43
CA SER A 98 -1.43 3.58 -14.58
C SER A 98 -2.73 4.24 -14.09
N ASP A 99 -2.98 5.51 -14.41
CA ASP A 99 -4.21 6.24 -14.05
C ASP A 99 -5.47 5.57 -14.64
N SER A 100 -5.42 5.06 -15.85
CA SER A 100 -6.53 4.34 -16.48
C SER A 100 -6.85 3.03 -15.76
N LEU A 101 -5.83 2.29 -15.33
CA LEU A 101 -5.97 1.11 -14.51
C LEU A 101 -6.56 1.47 -13.13
N ALA A 102 -6.06 2.53 -12.48
CA ALA A 102 -6.58 3.00 -11.21
C ALA A 102 -8.11 3.28 -11.29
N LYS A 103 -8.55 3.99 -12.33
CA LYS A 103 -9.99 4.25 -12.55
C LYS A 103 -10.83 2.98 -12.69
N THR A 104 -10.29 1.96 -13.37
CA THR A 104 -10.98 0.67 -13.53
C THR A 104 -11.11 -0.10 -12.21
N LEU A 105 -10.12 0.04 -11.32
CA LEU A 105 -10.12 -0.61 -10.01
C LEU A 105 -10.98 0.14 -8.97
N LEU A 106 -11.31 1.41 -9.20
CA LEU A 106 -12.00 2.29 -8.25
C LEU A 106 -13.30 1.71 -7.68
N PRO A 107 -14.16 0.97 -8.42
CA PRO A 107 -15.37 0.37 -7.84
C PRO A 107 -15.10 -0.64 -6.70
N ARG A 108 -13.87 -1.11 -6.56
CA ARG A 108 -13.50 -2.18 -5.60
C ARG A 108 -12.54 -1.73 -4.51
N ILE A 109 -11.74 -0.72 -4.77
CA ILE A 109 -10.70 -0.23 -3.85
C ILE A 109 -11.05 1.19 -3.41
N PRO A 110 -11.10 1.47 -2.10
CA PRO A 110 -11.53 2.77 -1.58
C PRO A 110 -10.71 3.95 -2.09
N VAL A 111 -9.38 3.81 -2.14
CA VAL A 111 -8.45 4.87 -2.61
C VAL A 111 -7.42 4.28 -3.54
N LEU A 112 -7.17 4.96 -4.65
CA LEU A 112 -6.21 4.58 -5.67
C LEU A 112 -5.33 5.76 -6.03
N ILE A 113 -4.05 5.48 -6.23
CA ILE A 113 -3.09 6.44 -6.77
C ILE A 113 -2.49 5.83 -8.03
N GLY A 114 -2.60 6.55 -9.13
CA GLY A 114 -2.03 6.16 -10.42
C GLY A 114 -1.22 7.29 -11.03
N MET A 115 -0.48 6.99 -12.10
CA MET A 115 0.31 7.97 -12.85
C MET A 115 -0.38 8.31 -14.15
N ARG A 116 -0.69 9.60 -14.35
CA ARG A 116 -1.41 10.10 -15.54
C ARG A 116 -0.60 9.93 -16.83
N THR A 117 0.69 10.11 -16.71
CA THR A 117 1.64 10.04 -17.84
C THR A 117 2.82 9.15 -17.46
N GLN A 118 3.84 9.14 -18.30
CA GLN A 118 5.12 8.56 -17.96
C GLN A 118 5.69 9.29 -16.73
N ILE A 119 6.23 8.52 -15.80
CA ILE A 119 6.96 9.01 -14.63
C ILE A 119 8.38 8.47 -14.66
N GLY A 120 9.36 9.34 -14.40
CA GLY A 120 10.76 8.94 -14.29
C GLY A 120 11.09 8.32 -12.94
N ASP A 121 12.06 7.41 -12.90
CA ASP A 121 12.49 6.75 -11.66
C ASP A 121 12.76 7.73 -10.50
N PRO A 122 13.45 8.88 -10.71
CA PRO A 122 13.68 9.85 -9.62
C PRO A 122 12.39 10.46 -9.07
N ALA A 123 11.38 10.71 -9.92
CA ALA A 123 10.11 11.29 -9.50
C ALA A 123 9.24 10.23 -8.80
N ALA A 124 9.20 9.01 -9.32
CA ALA A 124 8.55 7.87 -8.70
C ALA A 124 9.07 7.62 -7.28
N LEU A 125 10.40 7.58 -7.12
CA LEU A 125 11.06 7.45 -5.82
C LEU A 125 10.77 8.62 -4.89
N ALA A 126 10.82 9.87 -5.39
CA ALA A 126 10.51 11.06 -4.62
C ALA A 126 9.09 11.02 -4.08
N PHE A 127 8.12 10.67 -4.95
CA PHE A 127 6.73 10.50 -4.56
C PHE A 127 6.57 9.48 -3.43
N SER A 128 7.12 8.28 -3.61
CA SER A 128 7.03 7.19 -2.63
C SER A 128 7.62 7.59 -1.29
N CYS A 129 8.80 8.22 -1.27
CA CYS A 129 9.44 8.71 -0.05
C CYS A 129 8.58 9.75 0.69
N GLY A 130 8.01 10.72 -0.02
CA GLY A 130 7.12 11.74 0.55
C GLY A 130 5.84 11.13 1.10
N PHE A 131 5.19 10.27 0.31
CA PHE A 131 3.94 9.62 0.65
C PHE A 131 4.07 8.73 1.90
N TYR A 132 5.03 7.81 1.92
CA TYR A 132 5.21 6.89 3.05
C TYR A 132 5.81 7.56 4.29
N GLY A 133 6.64 8.58 4.12
CA GLY A 133 7.11 9.41 5.24
C GLY A 133 5.97 10.14 5.94
N ALA A 134 5.00 10.64 5.19
CA ALA A 134 3.80 11.26 5.72
C ALA A 134 2.89 10.25 6.45
N LEU A 135 2.67 9.07 5.87
CA LEU A 135 1.90 8.00 6.54
C LEU A 135 2.57 7.55 7.84
N ALA A 136 3.90 7.41 7.86
CA ALA A 136 4.65 7.10 9.07
C ALA A 136 4.52 8.22 10.13
N SER A 137 4.33 9.46 9.69
CA SER A 137 4.01 10.61 10.56
C SER A 137 2.54 10.67 10.98
N ARG A 138 1.75 9.62 10.68
CA ARG A 138 0.31 9.51 10.99
C ARG A 138 -0.56 10.59 10.33
N LEU A 139 -0.14 11.09 9.19
CA LEU A 139 -0.94 12.01 8.39
C LEU A 139 -1.97 11.22 7.56
N PRO A 140 -3.13 11.83 7.28
CA PRO A 140 -4.14 11.18 6.44
C PRO A 140 -3.66 11.00 5.01
N VAL A 141 -4.28 10.06 4.29
CA VAL A 141 -3.90 9.67 2.92
C VAL A 141 -3.85 10.86 1.97
N GLN A 142 -4.79 11.79 2.07
CA GLN A 142 -4.78 13.01 1.27
C GLN A 142 -3.51 13.84 1.51
N LYS A 143 -3.12 14.02 2.77
CA LYS A 143 -1.90 14.77 3.11
C LYS A 143 -0.64 14.02 2.71
N ALA A 144 -0.65 12.71 2.82
CA ALA A 144 0.44 11.87 2.36
C ALA A 144 0.64 12.01 0.84
N PHE A 145 -0.44 11.98 0.07
CA PHE A 145 -0.41 12.21 -1.37
C PHE A 145 0.16 13.61 -1.71
N GLU A 146 -0.33 14.66 -1.06
CA GLU A 146 0.16 16.02 -1.24
C GLU A 146 1.66 16.14 -0.95
N GLN A 147 2.15 15.48 0.11
CA GLN A 147 3.58 15.46 0.44
C GLN A 147 4.40 14.66 -0.57
N GLY A 148 3.86 13.58 -1.14
CA GLY A 148 4.48 12.86 -2.25
C GLY A 148 4.69 13.75 -3.46
N CYS A 149 3.68 14.49 -3.88
CA CYS A 149 3.77 15.45 -5.00
C CYS A 149 4.76 16.61 -4.67
N ALA A 150 4.72 17.13 -3.44
CA ALA A 150 5.62 18.19 -2.99
C ALA A 150 7.10 17.75 -2.99
N GLU A 151 7.39 16.48 -2.65
CA GLU A 151 8.75 15.93 -2.69
C GLU A 151 9.30 15.88 -4.12
N ILE A 152 8.45 15.58 -5.14
CA ILE A 152 8.83 15.68 -6.55
C ILE A 152 9.20 17.14 -6.89
N ALA A 153 8.35 18.08 -6.49
CA ALA A 153 8.56 19.51 -6.79
C ALA A 153 9.83 20.08 -6.14
N VAL A 154 10.07 19.75 -4.87
CA VAL A 154 11.27 20.20 -4.12
C VAL A 154 12.58 19.73 -4.77
N ARG A 155 12.54 18.55 -5.40
CA ARG A 155 13.69 18.02 -6.15
C ARG A 155 13.83 18.60 -7.56
N ASN A 156 13.01 19.60 -7.92
CA ASN A 156 12.96 20.22 -9.25
C ASN A 156 12.70 19.22 -10.39
N LEU A 157 11.93 18.19 -10.11
CA LEU A 157 11.45 17.23 -11.10
C LEU A 157 10.11 17.74 -11.62
N ASN A 158 9.98 17.89 -12.94
CA ASN A 158 8.81 18.51 -13.59
C ASN A 158 7.63 17.53 -13.73
N GLU A 159 7.43 16.66 -12.75
CA GLU A 159 6.47 15.55 -12.80
C GLU A 159 5.53 15.56 -11.56
N ALA A 160 5.50 16.66 -10.80
CA ALA A 160 4.69 16.77 -9.57
C ALA A 160 3.18 16.63 -9.80
N GLU A 161 2.69 16.86 -11.03
CA GLU A 161 1.29 16.70 -11.41
C GLU A 161 1.01 15.34 -12.07
N THR A 162 2.01 14.48 -12.20
CA THR A 162 1.85 13.13 -12.78
C THR A 162 1.06 12.19 -11.89
N PRO A 163 1.28 12.13 -10.56
CA PRO A 163 0.46 11.32 -9.67
C PRO A 163 -0.97 11.87 -9.57
N VAL A 164 -1.95 10.97 -9.56
CA VAL A 164 -3.37 11.30 -9.42
C VAL A 164 -3.98 10.40 -8.35
N LEU A 165 -4.71 11.03 -7.42
CA LEU A 165 -5.47 10.33 -6.39
C LEU A 165 -6.93 10.24 -6.80
N HIS A 166 -7.47 9.02 -6.73
CA HIS A 166 -8.88 8.70 -6.92
C HIS A 166 -9.46 8.08 -5.65
N HIS A 167 -10.72 8.30 -5.38
CA HIS A 167 -11.43 7.66 -4.28
C HIS A 167 -12.87 7.35 -4.68
N GLN A 168 -13.46 6.36 -4.02
CA GLN A 168 -14.87 6.04 -4.18
C GLN A 168 -15.74 7.16 -3.63
N ASP A 169 -16.97 7.26 -4.13
CA ASP A 169 -17.99 8.15 -3.57
C ASP A 169 -18.23 7.80 -2.10
N GLY A 170 -18.25 8.83 -1.25
CA GLY A 170 -18.43 8.69 0.19
C GLY A 170 -17.16 8.31 0.97
N ILE A 171 -16.04 8.06 0.31
CA ILE A 171 -14.74 7.89 0.96
C ILE A 171 -14.04 9.26 1.04
N ASP A 172 -13.61 9.63 2.23
CA ASP A 172 -12.83 10.85 2.46
C ASP A 172 -11.36 10.51 2.74
N PRO A 173 -10.44 10.69 1.77
CA PRO A 173 -9.02 10.45 1.99
C PRO A 173 -8.38 11.41 3.02
N ALA A 174 -9.01 12.57 3.28
CA ALA A 174 -8.54 13.52 4.30
C ALA A 174 -8.88 13.05 5.73
N GLY A 175 -9.86 12.18 5.88
CA GLY A 175 -10.17 11.51 7.14
C GLY A 175 -9.54 10.11 7.27
N MET A 176 -8.92 9.57 6.20
CA MET A 176 -8.36 8.22 6.21
C MET A 176 -6.98 8.20 6.84
N LEU A 177 -6.91 7.69 8.06
CA LEU A 177 -5.67 7.50 8.83
C LEU A 177 -5.27 6.03 8.84
N PHE A 178 -3.97 5.81 8.84
CA PHE A 178 -3.33 4.54 9.18
C PHE A 178 -2.72 4.70 10.56
N SER A 179 -3.33 4.07 11.55
CA SER A 179 -2.87 4.08 12.93
C SER A 179 -2.69 2.64 13.40
N ARG A 180 -1.73 2.43 14.30
CA ARG A 180 -1.60 1.17 15.01
C ARG A 180 -2.97 0.78 15.56
N LYS A 181 -3.47 -0.39 15.22
CA LYS A 181 -4.67 -0.96 15.84
C LYS A 181 -4.30 -1.30 17.29
N ASP A 182 -4.43 -0.32 18.18
CA ASP A 182 -4.44 -0.61 19.60
C ASP A 182 -5.55 -1.62 19.83
N GLY A 183 -5.23 -2.77 20.45
CA GLY A 183 -6.11 -3.93 20.57
C GLY A 183 -7.37 -3.71 21.42
N THR A 184 -8.11 -2.64 21.17
CA THR A 184 -9.40 -2.36 21.75
C THR A 184 -10.48 -2.89 20.81
N ARG A 185 -10.76 -4.17 20.94
CA ARG A 185 -11.97 -4.78 20.42
C ARG A 185 -13.13 -4.08 21.12
N GLU A 186 -13.93 -3.33 20.38
CA GLU A 186 -15.25 -2.91 20.86
C GLU A 186 -16.03 -4.14 21.30
N GLN A 187 -16.09 -4.34 22.60
CA GLN A 187 -17.02 -5.27 23.20
C GLN A 187 -18.40 -4.62 23.14
N ALA A 188 -19.21 -5.08 22.20
CA ALA A 188 -20.65 -4.90 22.29
C ALA A 188 -21.11 -5.41 23.66
N THR A 189 -21.70 -4.50 24.42
CA THR A 189 -22.29 -4.73 25.73
C THR A 189 -23.29 -5.86 25.70
N ALA A 190 -22.98 -6.95 26.39
CA ALA A 190 -23.98 -7.83 26.96
C ALA A 190 -23.55 -8.18 28.37
N SER A 191 -24.39 -7.74 29.29
CA SER A 191 -24.33 -7.88 30.77
C SER A 191 -24.31 -9.35 31.19
N SER A 192 -23.47 -9.73 32.11
CA SER A 192 -23.78 -10.29 33.45
C SER A 192 -22.75 -11.31 33.93
N ASN A 193 -22.19 -10.99 35.09
CA ASN A 193 -21.80 -11.83 36.22
C ASN A 193 -20.90 -13.08 36.11
N GLN A 194 -19.82 -13.00 36.84
CA GLN A 194 -19.26 -13.89 37.89
C GLN A 194 -17.87 -14.48 37.67
N SER A 195 -17.07 -14.09 38.68
CA SER A 195 -16.05 -14.85 39.44
C SER A 195 -14.79 -15.44 38.82
N LYS A 196 -13.69 -14.81 39.25
CA LYS A 196 -12.37 -15.37 39.71
C LYS A 196 -11.90 -16.72 39.17
N THR A 197 -10.75 -16.72 38.51
CA THR A 197 -9.55 -17.44 39.01
C THR A 197 -8.30 -16.95 38.28
N VAL A 198 -7.24 -16.61 39.02
CA VAL A 198 -5.92 -16.19 38.57
C VAL A 198 -5.12 -17.45 38.17
N THR A 199 -4.64 -17.51 36.94
CA THR A 199 -3.57 -18.46 36.59
C THR A 199 -2.63 -17.75 35.63
N ALA A 200 -1.31 -17.89 35.88
CA ALA A 200 -0.22 -17.22 35.17
C ALA A 200 -0.18 -17.56 33.67
N PRO A 201 0.25 -16.63 32.81
CA PRO A 201 0.27 -16.86 31.36
C PRO A 201 1.46 -17.70 30.94
N SER A 202 1.20 -18.71 30.11
CA SER A 202 2.18 -19.58 29.46
C SER A 202 2.81 -18.86 28.25
N GLU A 203 4.07 -19.20 27.94
CA GLU A 203 4.95 -18.60 26.94
C GLU A 203 4.44 -18.58 25.48
N THR A 204 3.21 -18.96 25.19
CA THR A 204 2.63 -18.99 23.84
C THR A 204 2.01 -17.66 23.40
N GLN A 205 1.96 -16.65 24.26
CA GLN A 205 1.30 -15.36 24.00
C GLN A 205 2.21 -14.33 23.32
N ALA A 206 3.51 -14.49 23.35
CA ALA A 206 4.47 -13.55 22.75
C ALA A 206 4.47 -13.54 21.21
N SER A 207 3.93 -14.57 20.56
CA SER A 207 3.87 -14.69 19.10
C SER A 207 2.65 -14.03 18.45
N PHE A 208 1.66 -13.61 19.22
CA PHE A 208 0.38 -13.08 18.71
C PHE A 208 0.30 -11.54 18.72
N GLU A 209 1.18 -10.86 19.45
CA GLU A 209 1.17 -9.40 19.57
C GLU A 209 1.86 -8.65 18.41
N ALA A 210 2.57 -9.34 17.52
CA ALA A 210 3.17 -8.74 16.32
C ALA A 210 2.15 -8.43 15.20
N SER A 211 0.85 -8.62 15.44
CA SER A 211 -0.20 -8.65 14.41
C SER A 211 -0.94 -7.32 14.19
N LEU A 212 -0.51 -6.20 14.74
CA LEU A 212 -1.31 -4.96 14.78
C LEU A 212 -0.72 -3.77 14.03
N LEU A 213 0.31 -3.97 13.23
CA LEU A 213 0.87 -2.92 12.38
C LEU A 213 0.14 -2.89 11.04
N GLU A 214 -0.12 -1.68 10.53
CA GLU A 214 -0.57 -1.50 9.14
C GLU A 214 0.50 -2.09 8.19
N ARG A 215 0.08 -2.86 7.21
CA ARG A 215 0.98 -3.60 6.32
C ARG A 215 0.97 -2.99 4.94
N ILE A 216 2.15 -2.67 4.44
CA ILE A 216 2.39 -2.25 3.07
C ILE A 216 3.08 -3.41 2.35
N LEU A 217 2.54 -3.84 1.23
CA LEU A 217 3.17 -4.78 0.32
C LEU A 217 3.65 -4.01 -0.91
N ILE A 218 4.95 -4.07 -1.18
CA ILE A 218 5.62 -3.41 -2.31
C ILE A 218 6.18 -4.46 -3.25
#